data_f6f3be3528b4fd425f1d5faf716eff31
#
_entry.id   f6f3be3528b4fd425f1d5faf716eff31
#
_cell.length_a   1.000
_cell.length_b   1.000
_cell.length_c   1.000
_cell.angle_alpha   90.00
_cell.angle_beta   90.00
_cell.angle_gamma   90.00
#
_symmetry.space_group_name_H-M   'P 1'
#
loop_
_entity.id
_entity.type
_entity.pdbx_description
1 polymer ?
#
loop_
_entity_poly.entity_id
_entity_poly.type
_entity_poly.pdbx_seq_one_letter_code
_entity_poly.pdbx_strand_id
1 'polypeptide(L)'
;MNHTSRMTALLGEIRRERNGAVADSMRLVGLPYGLNYGVSLPTLRRLARAETPDHDFAEFLFRQDVRELRLAAFHIAEPDRLTPDDSAFWAAGIDNNELAEEAAFALLSRAGAFPALFGLWIAPSQPLLLRYAALMAAARWPQAPGEWIAPALEAVHRAAVAAADEETASGGSGPSAPSAPSAPSASAAEVHSLSRVGAHLLAQGAVAFCAAIGARNEETRQAVLRAAGSLGSLPAEDFVHEELAWRLPH
;
A
#
# COMPACT_ATOMS: atom_id res chain seq x y z
N MET A 1 11.80 2.88 30.58
CA MET A 1 12.03 1.46 30.22
C MET A 1 12.75 1.50 28.88
N ASN A 2 13.76 0.65 28.65
CA ASN A 2 14.44 0.67 27.35
C ASN A 2 13.56 -0.01 26.26
N HIS A 3 13.82 0.28 24.99
CA HIS A 3 13.02 -0.23 23.87
C HIS A 3 13.00 -1.76 23.82
N THR A 4 14.12 -2.43 24.12
CA THR A 4 14.19 -3.90 24.13
C THR A 4 13.23 -4.51 25.18
N SER A 5 13.17 -3.95 26.37
CA SER A 5 12.26 -4.45 27.44
C SER A 5 10.78 -4.24 27.06
N ARG A 6 10.45 -3.08 26.46
CA ARG A 6 9.09 -2.81 25.96
C ARG A 6 8.73 -3.78 24.83
N MET A 7 9.61 -3.96 23.85
CA MET A 7 9.41 -4.91 22.76
C MET A 7 9.21 -6.33 23.29
N THR A 8 9.99 -6.77 24.26
CA THR A 8 9.86 -8.11 24.86
C THR A 8 8.49 -8.29 25.53
N ALA A 9 7.98 -7.27 26.23
CA ALA A 9 6.66 -7.28 26.82
C ALA A 9 5.56 -7.37 25.74
N LEU A 10 5.62 -6.52 24.71
CA LEU A 10 4.68 -6.54 23.59
C LEU A 10 4.71 -7.89 22.85
N LEU A 11 5.90 -8.45 22.59
CA LEU A 11 6.02 -9.79 22.01
C LEU A 11 5.40 -10.88 22.90
N GLY A 12 5.46 -10.73 24.21
CA GLY A 12 4.78 -11.63 25.15
C GLY A 12 3.27 -11.65 24.94
N GLU A 13 2.64 -10.48 24.76
CA GLU A 13 1.20 -10.36 24.47
C GLU A 13 0.87 -10.92 23.07
N ILE A 14 1.65 -10.56 22.04
CA ILE A 14 1.50 -11.05 20.67
C ILE A 14 1.55 -12.59 20.62
N ARG A 15 2.49 -13.20 21.33
CA ARG A 15 2.64 -14.68 21.37
C ARG A 15 1.45 -15.40 22.00
N ARG A 16 0.73 -14.78 22.90
CA ARG A 16 -0.49 -15.35 23.49
C ARG A 16 -1.63 -15.43 22.48
N GLU A 17 -1.65 -14.52 21.51
CA GLU A 17 -2.67 -14.40 20.46
C GLU A 17 -2.25 -15.08 19.14
N ARG A 18 -1.17 -15.87 19.14
CA ARG A 18 -0.64 -16.51 17.95
C ARG A 18 -1.64 -17.45 17.27
N ASN A 19 -1.62 -17.47 15.94
CA ASN A 19 -2.37 -18.40 15.12
C ASN A 19 -1.47 -19.00 14.03
N GLY A 20 -0.96 -20.22 14.29
CA GLY A 20 -0.03 -20.87 13.38
C GLY A 20 -0.64 -21.17 12.00
N ALA A 21 -1.92 -21.53 11.92
CA ALA A 21 -2.58 -21.81 10.65
C ALA A 21 -2.65 -20.55 9.76
N VAL A 22 -2.89 -19.37 10.34
CA VAL A 22 -2.86 -18.11 9.62
C VAL A 22 -1.43 -17.76 9.18
N ALA A 23 -0.44 -17.92 10.06
CA ALA A 23 0.96 -17.68 9.72
C ALA A 23 1.43 -18.57 8.56
N ASP A 24 1.06 -19.85 8.58
CA ASP A 24 1.37 -20.82 7.52
C ASP A 24 0.67 -20.45 6.21
N SER A 25 -0.60 -20.05 6.25
CA SER A 25 -1.33 -19.57 5.06
C SER A 25 -0.64 -18.35 4.43
N MET A 26 -0.22 -17.38 5.24
CA MET A 26 0.50 -16.21 4.76
C MET A 26 1.83 -16.56 4.10
N ARG A 27 2.55 -17.54 4.66
CA ARG A 27 3.79 -18.05 4.07
C ARG A 27 3.56 -18.71 2.72
N LEU A 28 2.48 -19.50 2.60
CA LEU A 28 2.11 -20.18 1.36
C LEU A 28 1.78 -19.19 0.22
N VAL A 29 1.22 -18.01 0.51
CA VAL A 29 0.96 -16.97 -0.48
C VAL A 29 2.16 -16.03 -0.70
N GLY A 30 3.33 -16.36 -0.13
CA GLY A 30 4.58 -15.67 -0.41
C GLY A 30 4.74 -14.29 0.23
N LEU A 31 4.03 -13.99 1.33
CA LEU A 31 4.25 -12.73 2.05
C LEU A 31 5.66 -12.67 2.66
N PRO A 32 6.44 -11.62 2.40
CA PRO A 32 7.86 -11.53 2.72
C PRO A 32 8.09 -11.11 4.17
N TYR A 33 7.66 -11.92 5.13
CA TYR A 33 7.97 -11.72 6.54
C TYR A 33 8.95 -12.77 7.05
N GLY A 34 10.01 -12.35 7.77
CA GLY A 34 10.94 -13.28 8.41
C GLY A 34 10.26 -14.08 9.51
N LEU A 35 9.61 -13.41 10.46
CA LEU A 35 8.82 -14.03 11.50
C LEU A 35 7.38 -13.49 11.50
N ASN A 36 6.42 -14.42 11.62
CA ASN A 36 5.00 -14.13 11.63
C ASN A 36 4.30 -15.03 12.66
N TYR A 37 3.57 -14.44 13.60
CA TYR A 37 2.77 -15.15 14.60
C TYR A 37 1.34 -15.41 14.14
N GLY A 38 0.89 -14.84 13.03
CA GLY A 38 -0.46 -14.99 12.48
C GLY A 38 -1.54 -14.30 13.32
N VAL A 39 -1.18 -13.27 14.09
CA VAL A 39 -2.14 -12.51 14.89
C VAL A 39 -3.06 -11.70 13.97
N SER A 40 -4.38 -11.72 14.26
CA SER A 40 -5.33 -10.95 13.48
C SER A 40 -5.08 -9.43 13.59
N LEU A 41 -5.30 -8.69 12.51
CA LEU A 41 -5.15 -7.22 12.52
C LEU A 41 -5.96 -6.53 13.64
N PRO A 42 -7.25 -6.88 13.88
CA PRO A 42 -8.00 -6.27 14.99
C PRO A 42 -7.35 -6.48 16.34
N THR A 43 -6.86 -7.69 16.61
CA THR A 43 -6.15 -8.00 17.86
C THR A 43 -4.85 -7.23 17.98
N LEU A 44 -4.06 -7.21 16.90
CA LEU A 44 -2.80 -6.48 16.86
C LEU A 44 -2.98 -4.98 17.08
N ARG A 45 -3.97 -4.38 16.41
CA ARG A 45 -4.34 -2.97 16.60
C ARG A 45 -4.73 -2.66 18.04
N ARG A 46 -5.44 -3.56 18.70
CA ARG A 46 -5.78 -3.43 20.14
C ARG A 46 -4.54 -3.44 21.02
N LEU A 47 -3.62 -4.38 20.78
CA LEU A 47 -2.37 -4.48 21.54
C LEU A 47 -1.48 -3.26 21.32
N ALA A 48 -1.30 -2.83 20.09
CA ALA A 48 -0.48 -1.67 19.75
C ALA A 48 -1.03 -0.37 20.36
N ARG A 49 -2.36 -0.17 20.34
CA ARG A 49 -3.02 1.00 20.94
C ARG A 49 -2.99 1.03 22.47
N ALA A 50 -2.69 -0.09 23.12
CA ALA A 50 -2.47 -0.12 24.56
C ALA A 50 -1.07 0.39 24.95
N GLU A 51 -0.13 0.46 23.99
CA GLU A 51 1.17 1.09 24.19
C GLU A 51 1.06 2.62 24.22
N THR A 52 1.92 3.25 25.02
CA THR A 52 2.07 4.71 24.96
C THR A 52 2.71 5.10 23.61
N PRO A 53 2.14 6.07 22.87
CA PRO A 53 2.76 6.57 21.64
C PRO A 53 4.20 7.01 21.87
N ASP A 54 5.08 6.58 20.98
CA ASP A 54 6.52 6.85 21.08
C ASP A 54 7.16 6.55 19.72
N HIS A 55 7.57 7.59 19.02
CA HIS A 55 8.06 7.50 17.64
C HIS A 55 9.37 6.72 17.56
N ASP A 56 10.29 6.95 18.49
CA ASP A 56 11.61 6.29 18.50
C ASP A 56 11.45 4.79 18.80
N PHE A 57 10.50 4.44 19.66
CA PHE A 57 10.15 3.04 19.91
C PHE A 57 9.46 2.41 18.68
N ALA A 58 8.59 3.13 18.01
CA ALA A 58 7.95 2.65 16.78
C ALA A 58 8.98 2.37 15.68
N GLU A 59 9.94 3.26 15.46
CA GLU A 59 11.04 3.01 14.54
C GLU A 59 11.88 1.80 14.94
N PHE A 60 12.16 1.63 16.24
CA PHE A 60 12.87 0.47 16.75
C PHE A 60 12.12 -0.83 16.44
N LEU A 61 10.78 -0.85 16.59
CA LEU A 61 9.94 -2.00 16.24
C LEU A 61 9.91 -2.24 14.73
N PHE A 62 9.83 -1.20 13.92
CA PHE A 62 9.74 -1.31 12.47
C PHE A 62 10.99 -1.91 11.83
N ARG A 63 12.16 -1.75 12.46
CA ARG A 63 13.42 -2.39 12.03
C ARG A 63 13.46 -3.89 12.30
N GLN A 64 12.52 -4.45 13.07
CA GLN A 64 12.51 -5.88 13.37
C GLN A 64 11.87 -6.65 12.21
N ASP A 65 12.45 -7.78 11.83
CA ASP A 65 11.89 -8.66 10.79
C ASP A 65 10.80 -9.57 11.37
N VAL A 66 9.80 -8.94 11.99
CA VAL A 66 8.63 -9.57 12.61
C VAL A 66 7.37 -8.83 12.17
N ARG A 67 6.47 -9.51 11.46
CA ARG A 67 5.23 -8.93 10.92
C ARG A 67 4.49 -8.07 11.93
N GLU A 68 4.19 -8.65 13.09
CA GLU A 68 3.37 -7.98 14.09
C GLU A 68 4.04 -6.75 14.69
N LEU A 69 5.36 -6.74 14.82
CA LEU A 69 6.10 -5.58 15.31
C LEU A 69 6.11 -4.45 14.28
N ARG A 70 6.31 -4.78 12.99
CA ARG A 70 6.27 -3.80 11.89
C ARG A 70 4.90 -3.14 11.77
N LEU A 71 3.83 -3.94 11.83
CA LEU A 71 2.45 -3.42 11.80
C LEU A 71 2.10 -2.61 13.06
N ALA A 72 2.51 -3.08 14.26
CA ALA A 72 2.28 -2.36 15.52
C ALA A 72 3.00 -0.99 15.52
N ALA A 73 4.15 -0.89 14.89
CA ALA A 73 4.92 0.34 14.79
C ALA A 73 4.11 1.52 14.24
N PHE A 74 3.29 1.29 13.19
CA PHE A 74 2.44 2.33 12.63
C PHE A 74 1.37 2.89 13.59
N HIS A 75 0.96 2.09 14.57
CA HIS A 75 -0.02 2.49 15.59
C HIS A 75 0.62 3.18 16.80
N ILE A 76 1.90 2.86 17.09
CA ILE A 76 2.66 3.41 18.22
C ILE A 76 3.37 4.70 17.81
N ALA A 77 3.70 4.85 16.52
CA ALA A 77 4.31 6.08 16.00
C ALA A 77 3.44 7.31 16.28
N GLU A 78 4.10 8.43 16.50
CA GLU A 78 3.47 9.74 16.65
C GLU A 78 3.31 10.39 15.27
N PRO A 79 2.08 10.51 14.72
CA PRO A 79 1.88 10.99 13.35
C PRO A 79 2.45 12.39 13.09
N ASP A 80 2.43 13.26 14.11
CA ASP A 80 2.93 14.64 13.99
C ASP A 80 4.46 14.72 13.91
N ARG A 81 5.16 13.65 14.23
CA ARG A 81 6.62 13.53 14.04
C ARG A 81 7.01 13.04 12.65
N LEU A 82 6.05 12.51 11.87
CA LEU A 82 6.33 12.07 10.51
C LEU A 82 6.51 13.28 9.59
N THR A 83 7.72 13.47 9.09
CA THR A 83 8.09 14.52 8.14
C THR A 83 8.47 13.94 6.78
N PRO A 84 8.53 14.75 5.71
CA PRO A 84 9.07 14.29 4.43
C PRO A 84 10.47 13.68 4.53
N ASP A 85 11.34 14.21 5.38
CA ASP A 85 12.71 13.72 5.58
C ASP A 85 12.72 12.35 6.26
N ASP A 86 11.89 12.13 7.28
CA ASP A 86 11.77 10.84 7.99
C ASP A 86 11.04 9.80 7.16
N SER A 87 10.25 10.22 6.17
CA SER A 87 9.42 9.32 5.37
C SER A 87 10.23 8.25 4.63
N ALA A 88 11.49 8.54 4.29
CA ALA A 88 12.37 7.58 3.61
C ALA A 88 12.64 6.34 4.46
N PHE A 89 12.73 6.47 5.78
CA PHE A 89 12.89 5.34 6.70
C PHE A 89 11.67 4.39 6.62
N TRP A 90 10.46 4.95 6.73
CA TRP A 90 9.22 4.17 6.66
C TRP A 90 9.01 3.57 5.27
N ALA A 91 9.27 4.36 4.22
CA ALA A 91 9.15 3.94 2.83
C ALA A 91 9.99 2.71 2.51
N ALA A 92 11.25 2.69 2.97
CA ALA A 92 12.17 1.58 2.73
C ALA A 92 11.71 0.23 3.31
N GLY A 93 10.84 0.27 4.32
CA GLY A 93 10.31 -0.95 4.95
C GLY A 93 8.94 -1.39 4.42
N ILE A 94 8.27 -0.64 3.55
CA ILE A 94 6.96 -1.03 2.99
C ILE A 94 7.19 -1.94 1.78
N ASP A 95 7.20 -3.24 2.00
CA ASP A 95 7.53 -4.28 1.02
C ASP A 95 6.34 -5.17 0.61
N ASN A 96 5.16 -4.93 1.18
CA ASN A 96 3.92 -5.62 0.81
C ASN A 96 2.68 -4.73 1.03
N ASN A 97 1.54 -5.14 0.48
CA ASN A 97 0.30 -4.38 0.54
C ASN A 97 -0.28 -4.27 1.95
N GLU A 98 -0.11 -5.27 2.82
CA GLU A 98 -0.57 -5.21 4.22
C GLU A 98 0.13 -4.07 4.97
N LEU A 99 1.45 -3.93 4.82
CA LEU A 99 2.20 -2.81 5.41
C LEU A 99 1.82 -1.47 4.79
N ALA A 100 1.60 -1.42 3.46
CA ALA A 100 1.17 -0.21 2.78
C ALA A 100 -0.20 0.29 3.28
N GLU A 101 -1.17 -0.62 3.43
CA GLU A 101 -2.51 -0.31 3.94
C GLU A 101 -2.48 0.12 5.42
N GLU A 102 -1.70 -0.59 6.24
CA GLU A 102 -1.63 -0.27 7.67
C GLU A 102 -0.87 1.03 7.92
N ALA A 103 0.18 1.32 7.16
CA ALA A 103 0.85 2.62 7.16
C ALA A 103 -0.11 3.74 6.76
N ALA A 104 -0.89 3.54 5.70
CA ALA A 104 -1.91 4.50 5.25
C ALA A 104 -2.97 4.75 6.33
N PHE A 105 -3.47 3.68 6.95
CA PHE A 105 -4.54 3.73 7.94
C PHE A 105 -4.10 4.34 9.27
N ALA A 106 -2.95 3.90 9.81
CA ALA A 106 -2.57 4.20 11.19
C ALA A 106 -1.65 5.41 11.32
N LEU A 107 -0.83 5.70 10.31
CA LEU A 107 0.20 6.73 10.38
C LEU A 107 -0.03 7.86 9.37
N LEU A 108 0.00 7.58 8.06
CA LEU A 108 -0.04 8.61 7.02
C LEU A 108 -1.30 9.47 7.06
N SER A 109 -2.49 8.84 7.14
CA SER A 109 -3.77 9.56 7.15
C SER A 109 -3.99 10.44 8.38
N ARG A 110 -3.08 10.39 9.35
CA ARG A 110 -3.14 11.17 10.61
C ARG A 110 -2.00 12.17 10.72
N ALA A 111 -1.00 12.09 9.84
CA ALA A 111 0.19 12.93 9.89
C ALA A 111 -0.12 14.35 9.37
N GLY A 112 0.15 15.40 10.15
CA GLY A 112 -0.06 16.78 9.72
C GLY A 112 0.72 17.15 8.45
N ALA A 113 1.86 16.49 8.19
CA ALA A 113 2.66 16.64 6.97
C ALA A 113 2.12 15.84 5.76
N PHE A 114 0.99 15.12 5.88
CA PHE A 114 0.50 14.23 4.82
C PHE A 114 0.34 14.90 3.45
N PRO A 115 -0.10 16.17 3.30
CA PRO A 115 -0.15 16.81 1.98
C PRO A 115 1.19 16.84 1.25
N ALA A 116 2.28 17.10 1.96
CA ALA A 116 3.63 17.03 1.37
C ALA A 116 4.06 15.59 1.07
N LEU A 117 3.74 14.65 1.97
CA LEU A 117 4.00 13.22 1.79
C LEU A 117 3.22 12.64 0.61
N PHE A 118 1.97 13.06 0.39
CA PHE A 118 1.19 12.64 -0.76
C PHE A 118 1.91 12.98 -2.07
N GLY A 119 2.33 14.25 -2.25
CA GLY A 119 3.07 14.67 -3.43
C GLY A 119 4.37 13.91 -3.65
N LEU A 120 5.08 13.60 -2.56
CA LEU A 120 6.32 12.83 -2.60
C LEU A 120 6.07 11.35 -2.99
N TRP A 121 5.09 10.70 -2.36
CA TRP A 121 4.88 9.25 -2.51
C TRP A 121 4.06 8.88 -3.75
N ILE A 122 3.20 9.77 -4.26
CA ILE A 122 2.44 9.52 -5.51
C ILE A 122 3.31 9.68 -6.77
N ALA A 123 4.51 10.27 -6.65
CA ALA A 123 5.37 10.54 -7.78
C ALA A 123 5.68 9.27 -8.61
N PRO A 124 5.75 9.36 -9.95
CA PRO A 124 5.97 8.20 -10.83
C PRO A 124 7.28 7.44 -10.56
N SER A 125 8.28 8.11 -9.98
CA SER A 125 9.57 7.51 -9.60
C SER A 125 9.49 6.63 -8.35
N GLN A 126 8.41 6.71 -7.58
CA GLN A 126 8.26 5.95 -6.34
C GLN A 126 7.80 4.50 -6.62
N PRO A 127 8.22 3.55 -5.77
CA PRO A 127 7.70 2.20 -5.79
C PRO A 127 6.15 2.16 -5.76
N LEU A 128 5.58 1.16 -6.42
CA LEU A 128 4.13 0.99 -6.53
C LEU A 128 3.43 0.99 -5.16
N LEU A 129 3.98 0.30 -4.18
CA LEU A 129 3.39 0.20 -2.84
C LEU A 129 3.33 1.54 -2.11
N LEU A 130 4.29 2.45 -2.34
CA LEU A 130 4.24 3.79 -1.76
C LEU A 130 3.15 4.64 -2.41
N ARG A 131 3.00 4.56 -3.74
CA ARG A 131 1.91 5.22 -4.46
C ARG A 131 0.55 4.70 -4.00
N TYR A 132 0.44 3.39 -3.81
CA TYR A 132 -0.77 2.77 -3.25
C TYR A 132 -1.06 3.25 -1.82
N ALA A 133 -0.06 3.26 -0.94
CA ALA A 133 -0.21 3.76 0.43
C ALA A 133 -0.66 5.24 0.46
N ALA A 134 -0.10 6.08 -0.42
CA ALA A 134 -0.51 7.48 -0.55
C ALA A 134 -1.98 7.61 -0.94
N LEU A 135 -2.46 6.82 -1.91
CA LEU A 135 -3.87 6.81 -2.34
C LEU A 135 -4.80 6.32 -1.23
N MET A 136 -4.42 5.25 -0.54
CA MET A 136 -5.19 4.70 0.59
C MET A 136 -5.25 5.67 1.78
N ALA A 137 -4.19 6.43 2.03
CA ALA A 137 -4.18 7.48 3.05
C ALA A 137 -5.02 8.69 2.61
N ALA A 138 -4.92 9.13 1.35
CA ALA A 138 -5.71 10.21 0.78
C ALA A 138 -7.21 9.94 0.86
N ALA A 139 -7.64 8.69 0.67
CA ALA A 139 -9.03 8.27 0.84
C ALA A 139 -9.57 8.54 2.26
N ARG A 140 -8.69 8.63 3.25
CA ARG A 140 -9.03 8.85 4.67
C ARG A 140 -8.73 10.27 5.14
N TRP A 141 -8.09 11.08 4.30
CA TRP A 141 -7.73 12.44 4.65
C TRP A 141 -8.92 13.39 4.47
N PRO A 142 -9.49 13.96 5.56
CA PRO A 142 -10.74 14.70 5.46
C PRO A 142 -10.66 15.95 4.56
N GLN A 143 -9.47 16.51 4.44
CA GLN A 143 -9.21 17.75 3.69
C GLN A 143 -8.49 17.50 2.36
N ALA A 144 -8.53 16.25 1.83
CA ALA A 144 -7.89 15.93 0.55
C ALA A 144 -8.42 16.88 -0.55
N PRO A 145 -7.55 17.63 -1.22
CA PRO A 145 -7.97 18.60 -2.22
C PRO A 145 -8.31 17.91 -3.56
N GLY A 146 -9.19 18.54 -4.35
CA GLY A 146 -9.60 18.01 -5.66
C GLY A 146 -8.46 17.90 -6.67
N GLU A 147 -7.40 18.70 -6.51
CA GLU A 147 -6.20 18.64 -7.36
C GLU A 147 -5.45 17.29 -7.29
N TRP A 148 -5.68 16.50 -6.23
CA TRP A 148 -5.08 15.17 -6.12
C TRP A 148 -5.76 14.12 -7.01
N ILE A 149 -6.92 14.41 -7.59
CA ILE A 149 -7.64 13.49 -8.49
C ILE A 149 -6.79 13.19 -9.73
N ALA A 150 -6.21 14.22 -10.35
CA ALA A 150 -5.40 14.04 -11.56
C ALA A 150 -4.16 13.16 -11.33
N PRO A 151 -3.27 13.41 -10.34
CA PRO A 151 -2.13 12.52 -10.10
C PRO A 151 -2.54 11.10 -9.65
N ALA A 152 -3.69 10.93 -8.98
CA ALA A 152 -4.20 9.62 -8.61
C ALA A 152 -4.57 8.78 -9.85
N LEU A 153 -5.30 9.35 -10.80
CA LEU A 153 -5.69 8.66 -12.04
C LEU A 153 -4.51 8.50 -13.01
N GLU A 154 -3.60 9.46 -13.07
CA GLU A 154 -2.35 9.35 -13.83
C GLU A 154 -1.47 8.18 -13.34
N ALA A 155 -1.44 7.94 -12.02
CA ALA A 155 -0.71 6.80 -11.46
C ALA A 155 -1.29 5.46 -11.94
N VAL A 156 -2.62 5.36 -12.08
CA VAL A 156 -3.30 4.18 -12.65
C VAL A 156 -2.97 4.04 -14.13
N HIS A 157 -3.14 5.11 -14.91
CA HIS A 157 -2.88 5.11 -16.35
C HIS A 157 -1.47 4.61 -16.67
N ARG A 158 -0.45 5.20 -16.03
CA ARG A 158 0.95 4.79 -16.23
C ARG A 158 1.20 3.33 -15.87
N ALA A 159 0.61 2.83 -14.80
CA ALA A 159 0.75 1.43 -14.42
C ALA A 159 0.02 0.50 -15.38
N ALA A 160 -1.15 0.89 -15.89
CA ALA A 160 -1.91 0.13 -16.89
C ALA A 160 -1.15 0.04 -18.21
N VAL A 161 -0.57 1.15 -18.69
CA VAL A 161 0.26 1.18 -19.91
C VAL A 161 1.50 0.32 -19.74
N ALA A 162 2.24 0.46 -18.63
CA ALA A 162 3.42 -0.36 -18.38
C ALA A 162 3.11 -1.86 -18.37
N ALA A 163 1.98 -2.26 -17.77
CA ALA A 163 1.54 -3.65 -17.76
C ALA A 163 1.18 -4.17 -19.17
N ALA A 164 0.58 -3.32 -20.03
CA ALA A 164 0.25 -3.67 -21.41
C ALA A 164 1.50 -3.76 -22.31
N ASP A 165 2.47 -2.86 -22.13
CA ASP A 165 3.73 -2.86 -22.89
C ASP A 165 4.56 -4.12 -22.59
N GLU A 166 4.63 -4.55 -21.34
CA GLU A 166 5.30 -5.80 -20.95
C GLU A 166 4.62 -7.03 -21.56
N GLU A 167 3.30 -7.04 -21.69
CA GLU A 167 2.56 -8.11 -22.35
C GLU A 167 2.89 -8.22 -23.84
N THR A 168 2.96 -7.07 -24.54
CA THR A 168 3.31 -7.05 -25.96
C THR A 168 4.75 -7.47 -26.22
N ALA A 169 5.68 -7.07 -25.34
CA ALA A 169 7.09 -7.41 -25.45
C ALA A 169 7.37 -8.93 -25.30
N SER A 170 6.58 -9.64 -24.48
CA SER A 170 6.76 -11.08 -24.27
C SER A 170 6.04 -11.95 -25.28
N GLY A 171 4.95 -11.47 -25.88
CA GLY A 171 4.20 -12.18 -26.92
C GLY A 171 4.97 -12.36 -28.22
N GLY A 172 6.08 -11.64 -28.43
CA GLY A 172 6.91 -11.69 -29.62
C GLY A 172 8.07 -12.71 -29.63
N SER A 173 8.32 -13.39 -28.52
CA SER A 173 9.40 -14.38 -28.41
C SER A 173 8.89 -15.78 -28.76
N GLY A 174 9.05 -16.21 -30.02
CA GLY A 174 8.88 -17.61 -30.43
C GLY A 174 9.80 -18.54 -29.61
N PRO A 175 9.55 -19.87 -29.61
CA PRO A 175 10.28 -20.81 -28.78
C PRO A 175 11.76 -20.88 -29.18
N SER A 176 12.63 -20.25 -28.38
CA SER A 176 14.07 -20.42 -28.47
C SER A 176 14.49 -21.68 -27.72
N ALA A 177 15.44 -22.42 -28.33
CA ALA A 177 15.97 -23.68 -27.84
C ALA A 177 16.52 -23.60 -26.39
N PRO A 178 16.54 -24.71 -25.64
CA PRO A 178 16.92 -24.72 -24.23
C PRO A 178 18.42 -24.46 -24.06
N SER A 179 18.76 -23.36 -23.43
CA SER A 179 20.11 -23.04 -22.93
C SER A 179 20.18 -23.40 -21.44
N ALA A 180 21.36 -23.83 -21.00
CA ALA A 180 21.68 -24.39 -19.68
C ALA A 180 21.16 -23.58 -18.46
N PRO A 181 21.00 -24.23 -17.28
CA PRO A 181 20.35 -23.64 -16.10
C PRO A 181 21.20 -22.54 -15.48
N SER A 182 20.77 -21.31 -15.67
CA SER A 182 21.17 -20.14 -14.86
C SER A 182 20.17 -19.98 -13.72
N ALA A 183 20.60 -19.34 -12.62
CA ALA A 183 19.79 -19.09 -11.42
C ALA A 183 18.35 -18.60 -11.74
N PRO A 184 17.35 -18.87 -10.87
CA PRO A 184 15.96 -18.60 -11.16
C PRO A 184 15.70 -17.11 -11.32
N SER A 185 15.74 -16.64 -12.56
CA SER A 185 15.12 -15.37 -12.94
C SER A 185 13.61 -15.62 -13.08
N ALA A 186 12.78 -14.77 -12.47
CA ALA A 186 11.33 -14.84 -12.64
C ALA A 186 10.99 -14.99 -14.14
N SER A 187 10.08 -15.89 -14.46
CA SER A 187 9.66 -16.08 -15.86
C SER A 187 8.95 -14.82 -16.36
N ALA A 188 9.00 -14.56 -17.68
CA ALA A 188 8.28 -13.42 -18.25
C ALA A 188 6.79 -13.43 -17.88
N ALA A 189 6.17 -14.61 -17.71
CA ALA A 189 4.79 -14.75 -17.27
C ALA A 189 4.58 -14.32 -15.81
N GLU A 190 5.55 -14.54 -14.91
CA GLU A 190 5.50 -14.09 -13.52
C GLU A 190 5.67 -12.57 -13.41
N VAL A 191 6.58 -11.97 -14.20
CA VAL A 191 6.76 -10.51 -14.26
C VAL A 191 5.47 -9.84 -14.76
N HIS A 192 4.84 -10.37 -15.79
CA HIS A 192 3.56 -9.87 -16.31
C HIS A 192 2.42 -9.95 -15.31
N SER A 193 2.32 -11.08 -14.59
CA SER A 193 1.34 -11.25 -13.54
C SER A 193 1.53 -10.19 -12.45
N LEU A 194 2.77 -9.89 -12.06
CA LEU A 194 3.09 -8.89 -11.05
C LEU A 194 2.74 -7.46 -11.51
N SER A 195 3.00 -7.10 -12.76
CA SER A 195 2.66 -5.77 -13.30
C SER A 195 1.16 -5.54 -13.37
N ARG A 196 0.38 -6.54 -13.81
CA ARG A 196 -1.09 -6.46 -13.81
C ARG A 196 -1.66 -6.35 -12.40
N VAL A 197 -1.16 -7.16 -11.46
CA VAL A 197 -1.56 -7.09 -10.05
C VAL A 197 -1.22 -5.71 -9.49
N GLY A 198 -0.06 -5.17 -9.83
CA GLY A 198 0.36 -3.83 -9.42
C GLY A 198 -0.54 -2.73 -9.98
N ALA A 199 -0.88 -2.77 -11.27
CA ALA A 199 -1.79 -1.80 -11.88
C ALA A 199 -3.19 -1.86 -11.23
N HIS A 200 -3.70 -3.07 -10.98
CA HIS A 200 -4.97 -3.25 -10.30
C HIS A 200 -4.96 -2.75 -8.85
N LEU A 201 -3.86 -2.96 -8.12
CA LEU A 201 -3.70 -2.43 -6.76
C LEU A 201 -3.75 -0.90 -6.73
N LEU A 202 -3.08 -0.22 -7.68
CA LEU A 202 -3.18 1.24 -7.81
C LEU A 202 -4.59 1.69 -8.18
N ALA A 203 -5.28 0.95 -9.06
CA ALA A 203 -6.67 1.23 -9.40
C ALA A 203 -7.60 1.13 -8.18
N GLN A 204 -7.42 0.12 -7.33
CA GLN A 204 -8.14 0.01 -6.05
C GLN A 204 -7.89 1.22 -5.13
N GLY A 205 -6.64 1.66 -5.00
CA GLY A 205 -6.28 2.85 -4.22
C GLY A 205 -6.90 4.12 -4.78
N ALA A 206 -6.84 4.31 -6.10
CA ALA A 206 -7.44 5.46 -6.78
C ALA A 206 -8.97 5.48 -6.64
N VAL A 207 -9.63 4.33 -6.80
CA VAL A 207 -11.07 4.19 -6.57
C VAL A 207 -11.43 4.54 -5.13
N ALA A 208 -10.68 4.03 -4.15
CA ALA A 208 -10.92 4.35 -2.74
C ALA A 208 -10.83 5.86 -2.48
N PHE A 209 -9.82 6.53 -3.02
CA PHE A 209 -9.64 7.98 -2.90
C PHE A 209 -10.71 8.75 -3.67
N CYS A 210 -10.92 8.46 -4.95
CA CYS A 210 -11.88 9.16 -5.80
C CYS A 210 -13.32 9.00 -5.29
N ALA A 211 -13.71 7.83 -4.81
CA ALA A 211 -15.01 7.63 -4.20
C ALA A 211 -15.17 8.44 -2.90
N ALA A 212 -14.14 8.48 -2.05
CA ALA A 212 -14.17 9.26 -0.81
C ALA A 212 -14.30 10.77 -1.06
N ILE A 213 -13.58 11.33 -2.03
CA ILE A 213 -13.67 12.75 -2.36
C ILE A 213 -14.96 13.07 -3.15
N GLY A 214 -15.38 12.21 -4.08
CA GLY A 214 -16.60 12.37 -4.86
C GLY A 214 -17.87 12.31 -4.03
N ALA A 215 -17.84 11.60 -2.91
CA ALA A 215 -18.98 11.54 -1.97
C ALA A 215 -19.19 12.81 -1.14
N ARG A 216 -18.26 13.79 -1.17
CA ARG A 216 -18.36 15.01 -0.34
C ARG A 216 -19.45 15.97 -0.81
N ASN A 217 -19.54 16.20 -2.09
CA ASN A 217 -20.52 17.08 -2.72
C ASN A 217 -20.58 16.85 -4.24
N GLU A 218 -21.58 17.48 -4.88
CA GLU A 218 -21.80 17.35 -6.32
C GLU A 218 -20.62 17.86 -7.17
N GLU A 219 -19.99 18.95 -6.77
CA GLU A 219 -18.85 19.53 -7.51
C GLU A 219 -17.68 18.55 -7.59
N THR A 220 -17.29 17.96 -6.45
CA THR A 220 -16.20 16.96 -6.40
C THR A 220 -16.60 15.67 -7.09
N ARG A 221 -17.87 15.25 -7.01
CA ARG A 221 -18.39 14.11 -7.75
C ARG A 221 -18.22 14.30 -9.26
N GLN A 222 -18.64 15.43 -9.78
CA GLN A 222 -18.51 15.76 -11.20
C GLN A 222 -17.04 15.91 -11.63
N ALA A 223 -16.18 16.44 -10.76
CA ALA A 223 -14.76 16.53 -11.02
C ALA A 223 -14.12 15.13 -11.17
N VAL A 224 -14.46 14.20 -10.26
CA VAL A 224 -14.00 12.80 -10.32
C VAL A 224 -14.48 12.12 -11.59
N LEU A 225 -15.78 12.19 -11.91
CA LEU A 225 -16.35 11.52 -13.09
C LEU A 225 -15.78 12.08 -14.40
N ARG A 226 -15.58 13.40 -14.50
CA ARG A 226 -14.91 14.01 -15.67
C ARG A 226 -13.47 13.54 -15.81
N ALA A 227 -12.72 13.53 -14.72
CA ALA A 227 -11.32 13.11 -14.75
C ALA A 227 -11.19 11.61 -15.07
N ALA A 228 -12.02 10.76 -14.47
CA ALA A 228 -12.06 9.34 -14.80
C ALA A 228 -12.42 9.11 -16.27
N GLY A 229 -13.35 9.87 -16.84
CA GLY A 229 -13.72 9.79 -18.26
C GLY A 229 -12.57 10.07 -19.25
N SER A 230 -11.42 10.56 -18.80
CA SER A 230 -10.22 10.73 -19.62
C SER A 230 -9.28 9.50 -19.60
N LEU A 231 -9.55 8.50 -18.76
CA LEU A 231 -8.83 7.24 -18.78
C LEU A 231 -9.17 6.44 -20.07
N GLY A 232 -8.27 5.56 -20.47
CA GLY A 232 -8.50 4.64 -21.57
C GLY A 232 -9.39 3.45 -21.20
N SER A 233 -9.13 2.32 -21.83
CA SER A 233 -9.86 1.05 -21.64
C SER A 233 -8.91 -0.14 -21.38
N LEU A 234 -7.78 0.12 -20.71
CA LEU A 234 -6.95 -0.96 -20.21
C LEU A 234 -7.59 -1.58 -18.95
N PRO A 235 -7.34 -2.85 -18.62
CA PRO A 235 -8.07 -3.55 -17.57
C PRO A 235 -8.13 -2.84 -16.20
N ALA A 236 -7.05 -2.15 -15.81
CA ALA A 236 -7.03 -1.38 -14.56
C ALA A 236 -7.85 -0.07 -14.67
N GLU A 237 -7.94 0.52 -15.85
CA GLU A 237 -8.75 1.71 -16.15
C GLU A 237 -10.23 1.36 -16.21
N ASP A 238 -10.59 0.25 -16.87
CA ASP A 238 -11.97 -0.26 -16.90
C ASP A 238 -12.47 -0.54 -15.48
N PHE A 239 -11.64 -1.13 -14.63
CA PHE A 239 -11.96 -1.32 -13.22
C PHE A 239 -12.27 0.01 -12.51
N VAL A 240 -11.51 1.08 -12.77
CA VAL A 240 -11.80 2.42 -12.20
C VAL A 240 -13.14 2.95 -12.69
N HIS A 241 -13.44 2.83 -13.98
CA HIS A 241 -14.72 3.25 -14.57
C HIS A 241 -15.90 2.53 -13.91
N GLU A 242 -15.86 1.20 -13.84
CA GLU A 242 -16.94 0.37 -13.29
C GLU A 242 -17.19 0.67 -11.81
N GLU A 243 -16.12 0.71 -11.01
CA GLU A 243 -16.22 0.95 -9.57
C GLU A 243 -16.70 2.37 -9.24
N LEU A 244 -16.25 3.40 -9.95
CA LEU A 244 -16.69 4.76 -9.73
C LEU A 244 -18.15 4.97 -10.19
N ALA A 245 -18.57 4.36 -11.30
CA ALA A 245 -19.96 4.39 -11.73
C ALA A 245 -20.90 3.76 -10.69
N TRP A 246 -20.45 2.69 -10.02
CA TRP A 246 -21.22 2.04 -8.97
C TRP A 246 -21.23 2.83 -7.65
N ARG A 247 -20.10 3.41 -7.25
CA ARG A 247 -19.94 4.12 -5.96
C ARG A 247 -20.46 5.54 -5.97
N LEU A 248 -20.50 6.18 -7.14
CA LEU A 248 -20.92 7.56 -7.35
C LEU A 248 -22.08 7.62 -8.37
N PRO A 249 -23.22 6.96 -8.09
CA PRO A 249 -24.38 6.98 -9.00
C PRO A 249 -24.90 8.42 -9.18
N HIS A 250 -25.56 8.67 -10.33
CA HIS A 250 -26.16 9.97 -10.70
C HIS A 250 -27.25 10.41 -9.75
#